data_ecb7ab8069d8a9b4167925dc5c0fd63d
#
_entry.id   ecb7ab8069d8a9b4167925dc5c0fd63d
#
_cell.length_a   1.000
_cell.length_b   1.000
_cell.length_c   1.000
_cell.angle_alpha   90.00
_cell.angle_beta   90.00
_cell.angle_gamma   90.00
#
_symmetry.space_group_name_H-M   'P 1'
#
loop_
_entity.id
_entity.type
_entity.pdbx_description
1 polymer ?
#
loop_
_entity_poly.entity_id
_entity_poly.type
_entity_poly.pdbx_seq_one_letter_code
_entity_poly.pdbx_strand_id
1 'polypeptide(L)'
;MTYPLVRELAEDGIPVRLTCRVLKFSAQGYYKWLQRPISPREFDDAYLTNLLVDAHRDDPPFGYRFLADELVVKGHTIGERRVWRLCSEAQIWASFVKKSRYGKKPGPPVHDDLVQRDFRATEKNQVWLTDITEHKTIEGTLYMASLLDVFSGRIVGYSIGSRMTSDLAVSALRNAISLRSPTNTVVHSDRGSQFRSTAFVRMLKNNGLRGSMGRVASAGDNAAMESFHALLQKNVLNTKRWETRDELRMAIVTWIERTYHRRRRKRSLGKLTPIEFEALATTLDGVLSVA
;
A
#
# COMPACT_ATOMS: atom_id res chain seq x y z
N MET A 1 -22.48 -9.11 -29.46
CA MET A 1 -21.71 -8.77 -30.68
C MET A 1 -22.19 -9.61 -31.82
N THR A 2 -22.78 -9.04 -32.84
CA THR A 2 -23.58 -9.80 -33.81
C THR A 2 -23.16 -9.54 -35.26
N TYR A 3 -22.29 -8.54 -35.52
CA TYR A 3 -21.75 -8.33 -36.87
C TYR A 3 -20.75 -9.43 -37.32
N PRO A 4 -19.91 -10.04 -36.47
CA PRO A 4 -19.11 -11.20 -36.84
C PRO A 4 -19.95 -12.35 -37.38
N LEU A 5 -21.09 -12.67 -36.76
CA LEU A 5 -22.02 -13.70 -37.22
C LEU A 5 -22.60 -13.34 -38.61
N VAL A 6 -22.91 -12.06 -38.88
CA VAL A 6 -23.39 -11.64 -40.21
C VAL A 6 -22.32 -11.86 -41.28
N ARG A 7 -21.04 -11.68 -40.95
CA ARG A 7 -19.92 -11.95 -41.83
C ARG A 7 -19.77 -13.45 -42.11
N GLU A 8 -19.77 -14.28 -41.08
CA GLU A 8 -19.69 -15.73 -41.19
C GLU A 8 -20.81 -16.28 -42.08
N LEU A 9 -22.06 -15.87 -41.82
CA LEU A 9 -23.21 -16.28 -42.65
C LEU A 9 -23.13 -15.75 -44.09
N ALA A 10 -22.52 -14.59 -44.32
CA ALA A 10 -22.28 -14.09 -45.67
C ALA A 10 -21.21 -14.90 -46.43
N GLU A 11 -20.18 -15.39 -45.74
CA GLU A 11 -19.19 -16.31 -46.27
C GLU A 11 -19.81 -17.65 -46.65
N ASP A 12 -20.82 -18.11 -45.93
CA ASP A 12 -21.64 -19.31 -46.22
C ASP A 12 -22.69 -19.05 -47.32
N GLY A 13 -22.68 -17.88 -47.98
CA GLY A 13 -23.56 -17.56 -49.10
C GLY A 13 -24.93 -16.96 -48.70
N ILE A 14 -25.18 -16.70 -47.45
CA ILE A 14 -26.44 -16.10 -47.00
C ILE A 14 -26.43 -14.57 -47.20
N PRO A 15 -27.44 -13.98 -47.92
CA PRO A 15 -27.42 -12.54 -48.21
C PRO A 15 -27.41 -11.69 -46.93
N VAL A 16 -26.44 -10.76 -46.81
CA VAL A 16 -26.27 -9.82 -45.69
C VAL A 16 -27.57 -9.09 -45.33
N ARG A 17 -28.35 -8.65 -46.36
CA ARG A 17 -29.64 -7.98 -46.15
C ARG A 17 -30.66 -8.86 -45.42
N LEU A 18 -30.67 -10.16 -45.72
CA LEU A 18 -31.56 -11.13 -45.06
C LEU A 18 -31.16 -11.32 -43.60
N THR A 19 -29.91 -11.58 -43.38
CA THR A 19 -29.34 -11.81 -42.02
C THR A 19 -29.57 -10.56 -41.15
N CYS A 20 -29.25 -9.39 -41.65
CA CYS A 20 -29.48 -8.12 -40.92
C CYS A 20 -30.95 -7.89 -40.59
N ARG A 21 -31.89 -8.20 -41.54
CA ARG A 21 -33.34 -8.08 -41.30
C ARG A 21 -33.79 -9.01 -40.17
N VAL A 22 -33.38 -10.26 -40.21
CA VAL A 22 -33.75 -11.27 -39.21
C VAL A 22 -33.20 -10.91 -37.82
N LEU A 23 -31.97 -10.44 -37.78
CA LEU A 23 -31.30 -10.05 -36.52
C LEU A 23 -31.67 -8.62 -36.07
N LYS A 24 -32.53 -7.92 -36.81
CA LYS A 24 -32.97 -6.52 -36.53
C LYS A 24 -31.82 -5.51 -36.50
N PHE A 25 -30.83 -5.64 -37.40
CA PHE A 25 -29.73 -4.71 -37.57
C PHE A 25 -29.81 -3.91 -38.87
N SER A 26 -29.16 -2.75 -38.85
CA SER A 26 -28.98 -1.98 -40.09
C SER A 26 -27.87 -2.59 -40.93
N ALA A 27 -28.16 -2.91 -42.19
CA ALA A 27 -27.14 -3.33 -43.17
C ALA A 27 -26.06 -2.26 -43.36
N GLN A 28 -26.42 -0.96 -43.29
CA GLN A 28 -25.46 0.14 -43.30
C GLN A 28 -24.52 0.10 -42.09
N GLY A 29 -25.02 -0.24 -40.89
CA GLY A 29 -24.24 -0.43 -39.68
C GLY A 29 -23.23 -1.57 -39.85
N TYR A 30 -23.63 -2.69 -40.47
CA TYR A 30 -22.74 -3.80 -40.79
C TYR A 30 -21.60 -3.38 -41.75
N TYR A 31 -21.88 -2.70 -42.86
CA TYR A 31 -20.85 -2.28 -43.79
C TYR A 31 -19.93 -1.20 -43.18
N LYS A 32 -20.42 -0.34 -42.31
CA LYS A 32 -19.58 0.60 -41.55
C LYS A 32 -18.66 -0.14 -40.56
N TRP A 33 -19.18 -1.16 -39.90
CA TRP A 33 -18.35 -2.02 -39.03
C TRP A 33 -17.32 -2.80 -39.85
N LEU A 34 -17.67 -3.33 -41.02
CA LEU A 34 -16.75 -4.08 -41.86
C LEU A 34 -15.54 -3.23 -42.31
N GLN A 35 -15.74 -1.92 -42.54
CA GLN A 35 -14.66 -0.97 -42.84
C GLN A 35 -13.74 -0.68 -41.65
N ARG A 36 -14.30 -0.72 -40.43
CA ARG A 36 -13.55 -0.50 -39.17
C ARG A 36 -14.04 -1.47 -38.10
N PRO A 37 -13.59 -2.74 -38.12
CA PRO A 37 -14.06 -3.77 -37.20
C PRO A 37 -13.70 -3.49 -35.75
N ILE A 38 -12.62 -2.75 -35.51
CA ILE A 38 -12.17 -2.33 -34.18
C ILE A 38 -12.39 -0.82 -34.08
N SER A 39 -13.17 -0.40 -33.11
CA SER A 39 -13.37 1.04 -32.82
C SER A 39 -12.11 1.61 -32.14
N PRO A 40 -11.84 2.92 -32.28
CA PRO A 40 -10.75 3.57 -31.54
C PRO A 40 -10.85 3.32 -30.02
N ARG A 41 -12.06 3.29 -29.49
CA ARG A 41 -12.30 3.01 -28.06
C ARG A 41 -11.93 1.58 -27.67
N GLU A 42 -12.23 0.58 -28.50
CA GLU A 42 -11.85 -0.81 -28.25
C GLU A 42 -10.34 -0.99 -28.32
N PHE A 43 -9.69 -0.31 -29.25
CA PHE A 43 -8.23 -0.28 -29.34
C PHE A 43 -7.60 0.33 -28.08
N ASP A 44 -8.10 1.51 -27.63
CA ASP A 44 -7.65 2.14 -26.40
C ASP A 44 -7.93 1.28 -25.16
N ASP A 45 -9.09 0.62 -25.10
CA ASP A 45 -9.44 -0.28 -24.00
C ASP A 45 -8.50 -1.48 -23.94
N ALA A 46 -8.15 -2.08 -25.08
CA ALA A 46 -7.19 -3.18 -25.16
C ALA A 46 -5.78 -2.74 -24.71
N TYR A 47 -5.32 -1.58 -25.19
CA TYR A 47 -4.04 -1.00 -24.79
C TYR A 47 -3.98 -0.72 -23.28
N LEU A 48 -5.00 -0.07 -22.74
CA LEU A 48 -5.11 0.24 -21.31
C LEU A 48 -5.21 -1.04 -20.47
N THR A 49 -5.89 -2.08 -20.97
CA THR A 49 -5.96 -3.38 -20.31
C THR A 49 -4.58 -4.03 -20.18
N ASN A 50 -3.75 -3.98 -21.21
CA ASN A 50 -2.37 -4.48 -21.13
C ASN A 50 -1.56 -3.73 -20.07
N LEU A 51 -1.67 -2.41 -20.03
CA LEU A 51 -1.00 -1.61 -19.00
C LEU A 51 -1.50 -1.95 -17.58
N LEU A 52 -2.79 -2.24 -17.43
CA LEU A 52 -3.37 -2.68 -16.14
C LEU A 52 -2.85 -4.06 -15.74
N VAL A 53 -2.74 -4.99 -16.68
CA VAL A 53 -2.15 -6.33 -16.44
C VAL A 53 -0.70 -6.22 -15.99
N ASP A 54 0.10 -5.40 -16.67
CA ASP A 54 1.52 -5.20 -16.32
C ASP A 54 1.66 -4.54 -14.93
N ALA A 55 0.88 -3.48 -14.66
CA ALA A 55 0.89 -2.82 -13.35
C ALA A 55 0.41 -3.75 -12.22
N HIS A 56 -0.57 -4.62 -12.50
CA HIS A 56 -1.05 -5.61 -11.54
C HIS A 56 -0.05 -6.75 -11.34
N ARG A 57 0.68 -7.18 -12.37
CA ARG A 57 1.76 -8.17 -12.26
C ARG A 57 2.89 -7.68 -11.38
N ASP A 58 3.24 -6.40 -11.49
CA ASP A 58 4.25 -5.76 -10.66
C ASP A 58 3.83 -5.66 -9.18
N ASP A 59 2.54 -5.39 -8.94
CA ASP A 59 1.95 -5.23 -7.60
C ASP A 59 0.57 -5.92 -7.51
N PRO A 60 0.51 -7.25 -7.40
CA PRO A 60 -0.73 -8.04 -7.43
C PRO A 60 -1.82 -7.64 -6.41
N PRO A 61 -1.49 -7.04 -5.27
CA PRO A 61 -2.49 -6.57 -4.32
C PRO A 61 -3.12 -5.22 -4.66
N PHE A 62 -2.69 -4.54 -5.72
CA PHE A 62 -3.32 -3.30 -6.15
C PHE A 62 -4.71 -3.58 -6.73
N GLY A 63 -5.75 -2.99 -6.11
CA GLY A 63 -7.09 -2.97 -6.66
C GLY A 63 -7.23 -1.87 -7.71
N TYR A 64 -8.34 -1.90 -8.46
CA TYR A 64 -8.60 -1.00 -9.60
C TYR A 64 -8.36 0.50 -9.30
N ARG A 65 -8.55 0.97 -8.07
CA ARG A 65 -8.32 2.37 -7.68
C ARG A 65 -6.84 2.75 -7.71
N PHE A 66 -5.98 1.89 -7.16
CA PHE A 66 -4.54 2.10 -7.22
C PHE A 66 -4.00 1.92 -8.64
N LEU A 67 -4.55 0.95 -9.39
CA LEU A 67 -4.21 0.78 -10.80
C LEU A 67 -4.62 2.00 -11.63
N ALA A 68 -5.73 2.66 -11.32
CA ALA A 68 -6.12 3.92 -11.95
C ALA A 68 -5.12 5.05 -11.64
N ASP A 69 -4.70 5.17 -10.37
CA ASP A 69 -3.70 6.17 -9.98
C ASP A 69 -2.33 5.90 -10.65
N GLU A 70 -1.92 4.62 -10.82
CA GLU A 70 -0.70 4.25 -11.56
C GLU A 70 -0.75 4.64 -13.05
N LEU A 71 -1.90 4.42 -13.71
CA LEU A 71 -2.07 4.83 -15.11
C LEU A 71 -2.03 6.34 -15.28
N VAL A 72 -2.62 7.10 -14.37
CA VAL A 72 -2.54 8.58 -14.39
C VAL A 72 -1.09 9.06 -14.28
N VAL A 73 -0.29 8.43 -13.42
CA VAL A 73 1.15 8.76 -13.28
C VAL A 73 1.94 8.42 -14.54
N LYS A 74 1.53 7.37 -15.26
CA LYS A 74 2.12 7.03 -16.57
C LYS A 74 1.62 7.93 -17.72
N GLY A 75 0.85 8.99 -17.41
CA GLY A 75 0.37 9.98 -18.37
C GLY A 75 -0.95 9.65 -19.06
N HIS A 76 -1.69 8.64 -18.59
CA HIS A 76 -2.98 8.28 -19.19
C HIS A 76 -4.15 8.93 -18.47
N THR A 77 -4.97 9.68 -19.19
CA THR A 77 -6.22 10.25 -18.66
C THR A 77 -7.32 9.20 -18.65
N ILE A 78 -7.56 8.59 -17.49
CA ILE A 78 -8.55 7.52 -17.32
C ILE A 78 -9.31 7.66 -15.99
N GLY A 79 -10.64 7.50 -16.02
CA GLY A 79 -11.47 7.51 -14.82
C GLY A 79 -11.53 6.14 -14.13
N GLU A 80 -11.66 6.14 -12.79
CA GLU A 80 -11.76 4.92 -11.96
C GLU A 80 -12.84 3.93 -12.47
N ARG A 81 -13.98 4.43 -12.97
CA ARG A 81 -15.09 3.61 -13.49
C ARG A 81 -14.69 2.81 -14.74
N ARG A 82 -13.90 3.44 -15.65
CA ARG A 82 -13.38 2.76 -16.84
C ARG A 82 -12.36 1.69 -16.43
N VAL A 83 -11.44 2.02 -15.52
CA VAL A 83 -10.47 1.05 -14.99
C VAL A 83 -11.15 -0.11 -14.29
N TRP A 84 -12.18 0.14 -13.46
CA TRP A 84 -12.96 -0.93 -12.83
C TRP A 84 -13.57 -1.89 -13.85
N ARG A 85 -14.16 -1.36 -14.93
CA ARG A 85 -14.74 -2.18 -16.01
C ARG A 85 -13.65 -3.03 -16.68
N LEU A 86 -12.54 -2.44 -17.09
CA LEU A 86 -11.43 -3.14 -17.75
C LEU A 86 -10.82 -4.21 -16.84
N CYS A 87 -10.62 -3.91 -15.55
CA CYS A 87 -10.16 -4.90 -14.58
C CYS A 87 -11.14 -6.06 -14.42
N SER A 88 -12.45 -5.77 -14.41
CA SER A 88 -13.51 -6.79 -14.31
C SER A 88 -13.55 -7.69 -15.53
N GLU A 89 -13.46 -7.13 -16.75
CA GLU A 89 -13.42 -7.86 -18.02
C GLU A 89 -12.15 -8.72 -18.13
N ALA A 90 -11.00 -8.22 -17.67
CA ALA A 90 -9.72 -8.92 -17.68
C ALA A 90 -9.47 -9.79 -16.44
N GLN A 91 -10.44 -9.93 -15.54
CA GLN A 91 -10.35 -10.68 -14.28
C GLN A 91 -9.16 -10.28 -13.38
N ILE A 92 -8.83 -9.00 -13.38
CA ILE A 92 -7.77 -8.43 -12.54
C ILE A 92 -8.35 -8.11 -11.15
N TRP A 93 -8.05 -8.94 -10.16
CA TRP A 93 -8.55 -8.82 -8.79
C TRP A 93 -7.42 -8.73 -7.78
N ALA A 94 -7.53 -7.82 -6.82
CA ALA A 94 -6.59 -7.75 -5.71
C ALA A 94 -6.65 -9.04 -4.85
N SER A 95 -5.49 -9.65 -4.58
CA SER A 95 -5.39 -10.89 -3.79
C SER A 95 -5.50 -10.65 -2.27
N PHE A 96 -6.21 -11.54 -1.52
CA PHE A 96 -6.48 -11.41 -0.07
C PHE A 96 -6.34 -12.72 0.71
N VAL A 97 -5.76 -12.68 1.93
CA VAL A 97 -5.70 -13.81 2.88
C VAL A 97 -6.14 -13.39 4.29
N LYS A 98 -6.88 -14.27 5.03
CA LYS A 98 -7.47 -14.01 6.37
C LYS A 98 -6.51 -14.28 7.53
N LYS A 99 -6.68 -13.58 8.67
CA LYS A 99 -5.82 -13.53 9.87
C LYS A 99 -6.33 -14.41 11.04
N SER A 100 -5.41 -14.98 11.86
CA SER A 100 -5.66 -15.67 13.14
C SER A 100 -5.23 -14.81 14.35
N ARG A 101 -5.90 -14.96 15.53
CA ARG A 101 -5.69 -14.11 16.72
C ARG A 101 -5.24 -14.94 17.91
N TYR A 102 -4.07 -14.59 18.54
CA TYR A 102 -3.72 -14.86 19.94
C TYR A 102 -2.64 -13.90 20.45
N GLY A 103 -2.73 -13.38 21.69
CA GLY A 103 -1.79 -12.42 22.29
C GLY A 103 -1.55 -12.61 23.79
N LYS A 104 -0.32 -12.32 24.27
CA LYS A 104 0.11 -12.33 25.69
C LYS A 104 -0.33 -11.06 26.43
N LYS A 105 -0.57 -11.14 27.77
CA LYS A 105 -0.92 -9.97 28.59
C LYS A 105 0.21 -8.95 28.67
N PRO A 106 -0.05 -7.64 28.44
CA PRO A 106 0.95 -6.60 28.54
C PRO A 106 1.35 -6.28 30.00
N GLY A 107 2.60 -5.80 30.19
CA GLY A 107 3.12 -5.40 31.51
C GLY A 107 2.77 -3.93 31.87
N PRO A 108 3.22 -3.44 33.07
CA PRO A 108 2.95 -2.06 33.48
C PRO A 108 3.63 -1.05 32.54
N PRO A 109 3.07 0.18 32.34
CA PRO A 109 3.67 1.21 31.52
C PRO A 109 4.96 1.76 32.18
N VAL A 110 5.91 2.21 31.36
CA VAL A 110 7.10 2.95 31.78
C VAL A 110 7.06 4.41 31.32
N HIS A 111 6.05 4.77 30.54
CA HIS A 111 5.75 6.13 30.10
C HIS A 111 4.25 6.40 30.19
N ASP A 112 3.88 7.66 30.43
CA ASP A 112 2.50 8.12 30.38
C ASP A 112 1.97 8.09 28.94
N ASP A 113 0.64 8.05 28.80
CA ASP A 113 -0.02 8.17 27.51
C ASP A 113 -0.09 9.66 27.10
N LEU A 114 0.90 10.09 26.32
CA LEU A 114 0.99 11.46 25.81
C LEU A 114 0.12 11.69 24.57
N VAL A 115 -0.28 10.63 23.87
CA VAL A 115 -1.05 10.71 22.63
C VAL A 115 -2.55 10.76 22.90
N GLN A 116 -3.02 10.08 23.97
CA GLN A 116 -4.43 10.09 24.40
C GLN A 116 -5.43 9.81 23.27
N ARG A 117 -5.05 8.91 22.34
CA ARG A 117 -5.82 8.58 21.14
C ARG A 117 -5.94 9.69 20.07
N ASP A 118 -5.29 10.81 20.24
CA ASP A 118 -5.16 11.80 19.17
C ASP A 118 -3.94 11.48 18.32
N PHE A 119 -4.16 10.65 17.30
CA PHE A 119 -3.14 10.24 16.31
C PHE A 119 -3.11 11.22 15.13
N ARG A 120 -3.09 12.50 15.41
CA ARG A 120 -2.93 13.56 14.41
C ARG A 120 -1.57 14.21 14.55
N ALA A 121 -0.98 14.57 13.44
CA ALA A 121 0.23 15.37 13.40
C ALA A 121 0.09 16.39 12.27
N THR A 122 0.49 17.63 12.52
CA THR A 122 0.49 18.72 11.54
C THR A 122 1.83 18.84 10.82
N GLU A 123 2.87 18.27 11.41
CA GLU A 123 4.24 18.32 10.87
C GLU A 123 4.93 16.95 11.01
N LYS A 124 5.95 16.74 10.18
CA LYS A 124 6.82 15.56 10.27
C LYS A 124 7.53 15.50 11.63
N ASN A 125 7.74 14.30 12.13
CA ASN A 125 8.45 14.03 13.37
C ASN A 125 7.78 14.52 14.65
N GLN A 126 6.49 14.85 14.65
CA GLN A 126 5.74 15.15 15.89
C GLN A 126 5.44 13.87 16.67
N VAL A 127 4.86 12.87 16.00
CA VAL A 127 4.47 11.60 16.61
C VAL A 127 4.91 10.45 15.73
N TRP A 128 5.67 9.53 16.30
CA TRP A 128 5.99 8.25 15.70
C TRP A 128 5.30 7.12 16.43
N LEU A 129 4.66 6.23 15.69
CA LEU A 129 4.10 4.99 16.20
C LEU A 129 5.09 3.85 15.98
N THR A 130 5.25 2.98 16.96
CA THR A 130 6.13 1.82 16.82
C THR A 130 5.43 0.53 17.24
N ASP A 131 5.74 -0.56 16.54
CA ASP A 131 5.22 -1.89 16.83
C ASP A 131 6.14 -2.96 16.24
N ILE A 132 5.94 -4.22 16.69
CA ILE A 132 6.67 -5.38 16.20
C ILE A 132 5.67 -6.37 15.59
N THR A 133 5.92 -6.75 14.34
CA THR A 133 5.20 -7.84 13.67
C THR A 133 6.08 -9.06 13.51
N GLU A 134 5.46 -10.25 13.41
CA GLU A 134 6.15 -11.51 13.17
C GLU A 134 5.55 -12.27 11.99
N HIS A 135 6.37 -13.04 11.31
CA HIS A 135 5.94 -13.95 10.26
C HIS A 135 6.78 -15.25 10.25
N LYS A 136 6.12 -16.37 10.00
CA LYS A 136 6.76 -17.67 9.93
C LYS A 136 7.30 -17.96 8.53
N THR A 137 8.55 -18.39 8.45
CA THR A 137 9.13 -19.02 7.27
C THR A 137 9.39 -20.50 7.56
N ILE A 138 9.79 -21.29 6.56
CA ILE A 138 10.20 -22.70 6.79
C ILE A 138 11.42 -22.76 7.71
N GLU A 139 12.38 -21.84 7.52
CA GLU A 139 13.58 -21.73 8.35
C GLU A 139 13.29 -21.29 9.80
N GLY A 140 12.14 -20.65 10.07
CA GLY A 140 11.71 -20.17 11.38
C GLY A 140 11.09 -18.78 11.34
N THR A 141 10.79 -18.21 12.51
CA THR A 141 10.12 -16.91 12.59
C THR A 141 11.05 -15.74 12.27
N LEU A 142 10.56 -14.79 11.50
CA LEU A 142 11.17 -13.48 11.25
C LEU A 142 10.35 -12.40 11.97
N TYR A 143 11.04 -11.47 12.63
CA TYR A 143 10.45 -10.35 13.36
C TYR A 143 10.86 -9.03 12.72
N MET A 144 9.95 -8.07 12.67
CA MET A 144 10.22 -6.73 12.22
C MET A 144 9.69 -5.71 13.21
N ALA A 145 10.58 -4.89 13.76
CA ALA A 145 10.21 -3.65 14.46
C ALA A 145 10.18 -2.50 13.45
N SER A 146 9.18 -1.64 13.53
CA SER A 146 9.02 -0.51 12.62
C SER A 146 8.52 0.74 13.35
N LEU A 147 8.92 1.92 12.83
CA LEU A 147 8.44 3.22 13.27
C LEU A 147 7.78 3.94 12.10
N LEU A 148 6.56 4.44 12.33
CA LEU A 148 5.74 5.14 11.35
C LEU A 148 5.53 6.58 11.81
N ASP A 149 5.83 7.56 10.95
CA ASP A 149 5.50 8.96 11.18
C ASP A 149 4.00 9.18 10.90
N VAL A 150 3.28 9.66 11.90
CA VAL A 150 1.82 9.87 11.83
C VAL A 150 1.45 10.89 10.76
N PHE A 151 2.28 11.93 10.55
CA PHE A 151 2.03 13.00 9.58
C PHE A 151 1.87 12.50 8.15
N SER A 152 2.80 11.66 7.69
CA SER A 152 2.83 11.17 6.30
C SER A 152 2.46 9.69 6.18
N GLY A 153 2.48 8.98 7.30
CA GLY A 153 2.43 7.51 7.32
C GLY A 153 3.66 6.86 6.70
N ARG A 154 4.81 7.56 6.62
CA ARG A 154 6.08 7.02 6.16
C ARG A 154 6.69 6.13 7.25
N ILE A 155 7.26 5.01 6.86
CA ILE A 155 8.11 4.22 7.74
C ILE A 155 9.46 4.91 7.82
N VAL A 156 9.75 5.50 8.98
CA VAL A 156 10.97 6.30 9.21
C VAL A 156 12.12 5.49 9.76
N GLY A 157 11.85 4.29 10.27
CA GLY A 157 12.87 3.36 10.71
C GLY A 157 12.31 1.96 10.88
N TYR A 158 13.09 0.96 10.59
CA TYR A 158 12.75 -0.45 10.84
C TYR A 158 14.02 -1.29 11.04
N SER A 159 13.82 -2.44 11.66
CA SER A 159 14.85 -3.47 11.84
C SER A 159 14.21 -4.84 11.72
N ILE A 160 14.91 -5.79 11.11
CA ILE A 160 14.40 -7.14 10.84
C ILE A 160 15.40 -8.17 11.41
N GLY A 161 14.89 -9.11 12.19
CA GLY A 161 15.73 -10.11 12.87
C GLY A 161 15.03 -11.43 13.12
N SER A 162 15.80 -12.44 13.51
CA SER A 162 15.30 -13.79 13.84
C SER A 162 14.77 -13.92 15.27
N ARG A 163 14.90 -12.89 16.10
CA ARG A 163 14.47 -12.89 17.51
C ARG A 163 13.76 -11.58 17.86
N MET A 164 12.71 -11.69 18.67
CA MET A 164 11.97 -10.53 19.21
C MET A 164 12.67 -10.02 20.48
N THR A 165 13.80 -9.34 20.32
CA THR A 165 14.59 -8.77 21.41
C THR A 165 14.40 -7.25 21.54
N SER A 166 14.85 -6.68 22.67
CA SER A 166 14.93 -5.22 22.81
C SER A 166 15.86 -4.58 21.77
N ASP A 167 16.92 -5.27 21.37
CA ASP A 167 17.88 -4.80 20.37
C ASP A 167 17.23 -4.59 18.99
N LEU A 168 16.20 -5.40 18.66
CA LEU A 168 15.41 -5.20 17.43
C LEU A 168 14.71 -3.84 17.45
N ALA A 169 14.03 -3.51 18.56
CA ALA A 169 13.34 -2.23 18.72
C ALA A 169 14.34 -1.05 18.78
N VAL A 170 15.44 -1.19 19.51
CA VAL A 170 16.50 -0.19 19.61
C VAL A 170 17.15 0.08 18.26
N SER A 171 17.39 -0.96 17.45
CA SER A 171 17.96 -0.80 16.11
C SER A 171 17.00 -0.10 15.15
N ALA A 172 15.69 -0.41 15.21
CA ALA A 172 14.68 0.30 14.44
C ALA A 172 14.63 1.79 14.82
N LEU A 173 14.66 2.11 16.12
CA LEU A 173 14.68 3.48 16.62
C LEU A 173 15.96 4.21 16.21
N ARG A 174 17.13 3.57 16.28
CA ARG A 174 18.40 4.13 15.82
C ARG A 174 18.36 4.50 14.35
N ASN A 175 17.82 3.62 13.50
CA ASN A 175 17.66 3.87 12.07
C ASN A 175 16.73 5.08 11.81
N ALA A 176 15.62 5.19 12.56
CA ALA A 176 14.72 6.33 12.47
C ALA A 176 15.40 7.64 12.89
N ILE A 177 16.15 7.65 14.00
CA ILE A 177 16.90 8.82 14.47
C ILE A 177 17.94 9.26 13.42
N SER A 178 18.70 8.32 12.87
CA SER A 178 19.73 8.62 11.86
C SER A 178 19.12 9.17 10.57
N LEU A 179 17.94 8.70 10.18
CA LEU A 179 17.28 9.17 8.97
C LEU A 179 16.63 10.56 9.13
N ARG A 180 16.13 10.87 10.33
CA ARG A 180 15.20 12.00 10.52
C ARG A 180 15.76 13.12 11.39
N SER A 181 16.82 12.88 12.17
CA SER A 181 17.34 13.83 13.16
C SER A 181 16.23 14.50 13.98
N PRO A 182 15.37 13.71 14.66
CA PRO A 182 14.15 14.22 15.30
C PRO A 182 14.46 15.10 16.50
N THR A 183 13.55 16.05 16.77
CA THR A 183 13.63 16.90 17.97
C THR A 183 12.29 16.84 18.71
N ASN A 184 12.31 16.50 20.01
CA ASN A 184 11.11 16.44 20.88
C ASN A 184 9.98 15.54 20.36
N THR A 185 10.27 14.58 19.49
CA THR A 185 9.30 13.64 18.90
C THR A 185 8.73 12.71 19.97
N VAL A 186 7.41 12.54 19.97
CA VAL A 186 6.73 11.53 20.79
C VAL A 186 6.81 10.19 20.10
N VAL A 187 7.40 9.19 20.74
CA VAL A 187 7.45 7.80 20.27
C VAL A 187 6.43 6.97 21.04
N HIS A 188 5.32 6.64 20.39
CA HIS A 188 4.22 5.89 21.00
C HIS A 188 4.30 4.41 20.66
N SER A 189 4.21 3.56 21.69
CA SER A 189 4.28 2.09 21.59
C SER A 189 3.17 1.43 22.40
N ASP A 190 2.99 0.14 22.16
CA ASP A 190 2.30 -0.73 23.12
C ASP A 190 3.17 -0.97 24.38
N ARG A 191 2.64 -1.75 25.34
CA ARG A 191 3.34 -2.11 26.58
C ARG A 191 4.22 -3.37 26.41
N GLY A 192 4.70 -3.66 25.22
CA GLY A 192 5.61 -4.76 24.95
C GLY A 192 6.92 -4.64 25.76
N SER A 193 7.47 -5.76 26.19
CA SER A 193 8.72 -5.79 27.01
C SER A 193 9.90 -5.15 26.27
N GLN A 194 9.92 -5.18 24.95
CA GLN A 194 10.96 -4.62 24.10
C GLN A 194 11.02 -3.09 24.23
N PHE A 195 9.86 -2.43 24.20
CA PHE A 195 9.72 -0.97 24.32
C PHE A 195 9.87 -0.47 25.76
N ARG A 196 9.71 -1.37 26.75
CA ARG A 196 9.91 -1.10 28.17
C ARG A 196 11.35 -1.35 28.64
N SER A 197 12.21 -1.87 27.77
CA SER A 197 13.60 -2.19 28.11
C SER A 197 14.39 -0.91 28.45
N THR A 198 15.30 -1.02 29.41
CA THR A 198 16.20 0.08 29.80
C THR A 198 16.97 0.63 28.60
N ALA A 199 17.35 -0.23 27.66
CA ALA A 199 18.07 0.17 26.45
C ALA A 199 17.22 1.07 25.53
N PHE A 200 15.94 0.73 25.33
CA PHE A 200 15.03 1.52 24.51
C PHE A 200 14.70 2.86 25.16
N VAL A 201 14.36 2.86 26.47
CA VAL A 201 14.08 4.07 27.26
C VAL A 201 15.29 5.01 27.27
N ARG A 202 16.50 4.46 27.46
CA ARG A 202 17.76 5.24 27.43
C ARG A 202 18.00 5.86 26.05
N MET A 203 17.72 5.11 24.97
CA MET A 203 17.88 5.61 23.61
C MET A 203 16.95 6.79 23.35
N LEU A 204 15.69 6.74 23.78
CA LEU A 204 14.76 7.87 23.70
C LEU A 204 15.33 9.09 24.43
N LYS A 205 15.71 8.93 25.70
CA LYS A 205 16.22 10.03 26.54
C LYS A 205 17.48 10.68 25.96
N ASN A 206 18.43 9.86 25.51
CA ASN A 206 19.71 10.36 24.99
C ASN A 206 19.56 11.15 23.68
N ASN A 207 18.44 11.00 22.96
CA ASN A 207 18.17 11.69 21.71
C ASN A 207 17.05 12.73 21.85
N GLY A 208 16.68 13.14 23.05
CA GLY A 208 15.66 14.15 23.29
C GLY A 208 14.24 13.76 22.85
N LEU A 209 13.95 12.44 22.79
CA LEU A 209 12.66 11.89 22.40
C LEU A 209 11.81 11.61 23.63
N ARG A 210 10.50 11.70 23.45
CA ARG A 210 9.50 11.49 24.51
C ARG A 210 8.81 10.15 24.29
N GLY A 211 8.95 9.22 25.24
CA GLY A 211 8.23 7.96 25.22
C GLY A 211 6.75 8.16 25.56
N SER A 212 5.86 7.42 24.92
CA SER A 212 4.44 7.34 25.22
C SER A 212 3.94 5.90 25.12
N MET A 213 3.02 5.50 26.01
CA MET A 213 2.46 4.13 26.00
C MET A 213 0.95 4.17 26.16
N GLY A 214 0.24 3.49 25.23
CA GLY A 214 -1.21 3.34 25.27
C GLY A 214 -1.74 2.55 26.48
N ARG A 215 -3.04 2.58 26.69
CA ARG A 215 -3.72 1.80 27.74
C ARG A 215 -3.83 0.32 27.32
N VAL A 216 -3.97 -0.59 28.28
CA VAL A 216 -4.14 -2.04 28.00
C VAL A 216 -5.44 -2.30 27.27
N ALA A 217 -5.40 -3.12 26.22
CA ALA A 217 -6.57 -3.66 25.50
C ALA A 217 -7.49 -2.63 24.81
N SER A 218 -7.01 -1.46 24.46
CA SER A 218 -7.76 -0.50 23.65
C SER A 218 -7.64 -0.84 22.15
N ALA A 219 -8.68 -1.40 21.57
CA ALA A 219 -8.78 -1.54 20.12
C ALA A 219 -8.70 -0.13 19.46
N GLY A 220 -7.75 0.06 18.54
CA GLY A 220 -7.55 1.31 17.81
C GLY A 220 -6.46 2.25 18.35
N ASP A 221 -5.75 1.90 19.44
CA ASP A 221 -4.66 2.71 19.98
C ASP A 221 -3.45 2.81 19.04
N ASN A 222 -3.44 2.08 17.90
CA ASN A 222 -2.38 2.11 16.91
C ASN A 222 -2.91 1.87 15.47
N ALA A 223 -4.07 2.45 15.14
CA ALA A 223 -4.79 2.18 13.89
C ALA A 223 -3.93 2.41 12.63
N ALA A 224 -3.06 3.42 12.62
CA ALA A 224 -2.18 3.69 11.48
C ALA A 224 -1.12 2.59 11.31
N MET A 225 -0.54 2.09 12.41
CA MET A 225 0.41 1.00 12.39
C MET A 225 -0.28 -0.34 12.08
N GLU A 226 -1.46 -0.58 12.63
CA GLU A 226 -2.28 -1.75 12.28
C GLU A 226 -2.61 -1.77 10.78
N SER A 227 -2.96 -0.62 10.21
CA SER A 227 -3.19 -0.46 8.77
C SER A 227 -1.93 -0.77 7.96
N PHE A 228 -0.75 -0.28 8.38
CA PHE A 228 0.51 -0.60 7.74
C PHE A 228 0.81 -2.11 7.81
N HIS A 229 0.68 -2.73 8.98
CA HIS A 229 0.91 -4.17 9.14
C HIS A 229 -0.09 -5.01 8.32
N ALA A 230 -1.35 -4.60 8.25
CA ALA A 230 -2.35 -5.27 7.40
C ALA A 230 -1.98 -5.19 5.91
N LEU A 231 -1.42 -4.05 5.47
CA LEU A 231 -0.90 -3.90 4.12
C LEU A 231 0.33 -4.77 3.88
N LEU A 232 1.30 -4.76 4.79
CA LEU A 232 2.50 -5.60 4.71
C LEU A 232 2.10 -7.09 4.66
N GLN A 233 1.17 -7.49 5.54
CA GLN A 233 0.64 -8.86 5.57
C GLN A 233 0.06 -9.27 4.21
N LYS A 234 -0.78 -8.41 3.62
CA LYS A 234 -1.45 -8.65 2.36
C LYS A 234 -0.49 -8.66 1.17
N ASN A 235 0.44 -7.72 1.13
CA ASN A 235 1.26 -7.44 -0.04
C ASN A 235 2.56 -8.24 -0.08
N VAL A 236 3.01 -8.76 1.08
CA VAL A 236 4.28 -9.48 1.19
C VAL A 236 4.09 -10.78 1.97
N LEU A 237 3.71 -10.69 3.25
CA LEU A 237 3.86 -11.81 4.17
C LEU A 237 3.01 -13.02 3.77
N ASN A 238 1.78 -12.79 3.29
CA ASN A 238 0.83 -13.85 2.93
C ASN A 238 0.76 -14.14 1.42
N THR A 239 1.70 -13.63 0.62
CA THR A 239 1.66 -13.84 -0.84
C THR A 239 2.08 -15.24 -1.24
N LYS A 240 2.94 -15.86 -0.45
CA LYS A 240 3.43 -17.24 -0.62
C LYS A 240 3.94 -17.82 0.69
N ARG A 241 4.33 -19.08 0.67
CA ARG A 241 5.10 -19.72 1.73
C ARG A 241 6.58 -19.40 1.52
N TRP A 242 7.20 -18.75 2.50
CA TRP A 242 8.59 -18.29 2.45
C TRP A 242 9.53 -19.41 2.91
N GLU A 243 10.56 -19.71 2.14
CA GLU A 243 11.57 -20.72 2.47
C GLU A 243 12.51 -20.22 3.55
N THR A 244 13.16 -19.08 3.33
CA THR A 244 14.17 -18.53 4.20
C THR A 244 13.78 -17.18 4.79
N ARG A 245 14.40 -16.82 5.92
CA ARG A 245 14.27 -15.50 6.53
C ARG A 245 14.85 -14.40 5.64
N ASP A 246 15.91 -14.69 4.88
CA ASP A 246 16.56 -13.71 4.03
C ASP A 246 15.73 -13.39 2.79
N GLU A 247 15.10 -14.39 2.18
CA GLU A 247 14.15 -14.18 1.09
C GLU A 247 13.00 -13.26 1.53
N LEU A 248 12.40 -13.53 2.69
CA LEU A 248 11.33 -12.71 3.23
C LEU A 248 11.82 -11.31 3.62
N ARG A 249 13.02 -11.18 4.20
CA ARG A 249 13.64 -9.89 4.52
C ARG A 249 13.78 -9.01 3.28
N MET A 250 14.34 -9.56 2.20
CA MET A 250 14.50 -8.85 0.95
C MET A 250 13.16 -8.39 0.36
N ALA A 251 12.14 -9.24 0.40
CA ALA A 251 10.80 -8.89 -0.07
C ALA A 251 10.18 -7.75 0.76
N ILE A 252 10.30 -7.79 2.09
CA ILE A 252 9.82 -6.73 2.99
C ILE A 252 10.51 -5.40 2.66
N VAL A 253 11.85 -5.38 2.61
CA VAL A 253 12.63 -4.16 2.33
C VAL A 253 12.26 -3.58 0.96
N THR A 254 12.25 -4.43 -0.07
CA THR A 254 11.88 -4.03 -1.43
C THR A 254 10.48 -3.42 -1.47
N TRP A 255 9.50 -4.04 -0.81
CA TRP A 255 8.15 -3.54 -0.79
C TRP A 255 8.03 -2.21 -0.04
N ILE A 256 8.68 -2.05 1.13
CA ILE A 256 8.65 -0.79 1.89
C ILE A 256 9.24 0.33 1.04
N GLU A 257 10.46 0.14 0.52
CA GLU A 257 11.20 1.22 -0.13
C GLU A 257 10.69 1.53 -1.53
N ARG A 258 10.38 0.52 -2.32
CA ARG A 258 9.94 0.70 -3.71
C ARG A 258 8.44 0.97 -3.81
N THR A 259 7.61 0.16 -3.12
CA THR A 259 6.15 0.19 -3.32
C THR A 259 5.47 1.10 -2.32
N TYR A 260 5.63 0.85 -1.02
CA TYR A 260 4.91 1.57 0.02
C TYR A 260 5.29 3.06 0.07
N HIS A 261 6.58 3.37 0.03
CA HIS A 261 7.07 4.74 0.10
C HIS A 261 6.91 5.54 -1.20
N ARG A 262 7.05 4.90 -2.38
CA ARG A 262 7.24 5.61 -3.66
C ARG A 262 6.14 5.39 -4.70
N ARG A 263 5.30 4.36 -4.54
CA ARG A 263 4.24 4.03 -5.52
C ARG A 263 2.85 4.02 -4.90
N ARG A 264 2.73 3.70 -3.59
CA ARG A 264 1.44 3.57 -2.94
C ARG A 264 0.89 4.93 -2.53
N ARG A 265 -0.02 5.46 -3.31
CA ARG A 265 -0.74 6.71 -3.05
C ARG A 265 -1.82 6.53 -2.01
N LYS A 266 -1.90 7.49 -1.08
CA LYS A 266 -2.92 7.50 0.00
C LYS A 266 -3.94 8.60 -0.28
N ARG A 267 -5.22 8.26 -0.25
CA ARG A 267 -6.30 9.25 -0.41
C ARG A 267 -6.28 10.32 0.68
N SER A 268 -5.93 9.94 1.90
CA SER A 268 -5.75 10.86 3.04
C SER A 268 -4.63 11.88 2.83
N LEU A 269 -3.69 11.61 1.92
CA LEU A 269 -2.60 12.51 1.55
C LEU A 269 -2.83 13.19 0.19
N GLY A 270 -4.07 13.35 -0.25
CA GLY A 270 -4.36 13.95 -1.55
C GLY A 270 -3.89 13.11 -2.74
N LYS A 271 -3.89 11.78 -2.63
CA LYS A 271 -3.37 10.82 -3.62
C LYS A 271 -1.85 10.92 -3.85
N LEU A 272 -1.11 11.39 -2.86
CA LEU A 272 0.34 11.38 -2.86
C LEU A 272 0.88 10.13 -2.14
N THR A 273 2.08 9.73 -2.49
CA THR A 273 2.86 8.78 -1.70
C THR A 273 3.40 9.45 -0.43
N PRO A 274 3.80 8.68 0.60
CA PRO A 274 4.40 9.26 1.80
C PRO A 274 5.60 10.19 1.53
N ILE A 275 6.45 9.85 0.57
CA ILE A 275 7.62 10.67 0.21
C ILE A 275 7.21 11.92 -0.55
N GLU A 276 6.31 11.84 -1.52
CA GLU A 276 5.80 12.99 -2.27
C GLU A 276 5.12 13.99 -1.34
N PHE A 277 4.32 13.51 -0.39
CA PHE A 277 3.63 14.35 0.58
C PHE A 277 4.60 15.12 1.48
N GLU A 278 5.64 14.45 2.01
CA GLU A 278 6.67 15.13 2.83
C GLU A 278 7.50 16.14 2.02
N ALA A 279 7.80 15.85 0.76
CA ALA A 279 8.52 16.76 -0.11
C ALA A 279 7.73 18.05 -0.36
N LEU A 280 6.43 17.93 -0.66
CA LEU A 280 5.52 19.06 -0.83
C LEU A 280 5.41 19.91 0.44
N ALA A 281 5.21 19.29 1.61
CA ALA A 281 5.14 20.01 2.88
C ALA A 281 6.43 20.81 3.14
N THR A 282 7.60 20.22 2.91
CA THR A 282 8.88 20.92 3.09
C THR A 282 9.05 22.11 2.14
N THR A 283 8.53 22.01 0.91
CA THR A 283 8.59 23.11 -0.07
C THR A 283 7.67 24.26 0.36
N LEU A 284 6.48 23.97 0.86
CA LEU A 284 5.54 24.98 1.36
C LEU A 284 6.09 25.72 2.59
N ASP A 285 6.70 25.00 3.54
CA ASP A 285 7.34 25.60 4.71
C ASP A 285 8.51 26.52 4.31
N GLY A 286 9.30 26.14 3.29
CA GLY A 286 10.37 26.96 2.73
C GLY A 286 9.88 28.24 2.07
N VAL A 287 8.73 28.21 1.40
CA VAL A 287 8.14 29.42 0.76
C VAL A 287 7.56 30.37 1.81
N LEU A 288 6.89 29.83 2.85
CA LEU A 288 6.31 30.66 3.93
C LEU A 288 7.36 31.27 4.86
N SER A 289 8.56 30.68 4.95
CA SER A 289 9.67 31.22 5.77
C SER A 289 10.47 32.33 5.07
N VAL A 290 10.28 32.58 3.77
CA VAL A 290 10.98 33.58 2.95
C VAL A 290 10.08 34.79 2.63
N ALA A 291 8.78 34.73 2.96
CA ALA A 291 7.81 35.82 2.83
C ALA A 291 7.60 36.54 4.16
#